data_2ecc503fed0f0ea209bdbd26b605d967
#
_entry.id   2ecc503fed0f0ea209bdbd26b605d967
#
_cell.length_a   1.000
_cell.length_b   1.000
_cell.length_c   1.000
_cell.angle_alpha   90.00
_cell.angle_beta   90.00
_cell.angle_gamma   90.00
#
_symmetry.space_group_name_H-M   'P 1'
#
loop_
_entity.id
_entity.type
_entity.pdbx_description
1 polymer ?
#
loop_
_entity_poly.entity_id
_entity_poly.type
_entity_poly.pdbx_seq_one_letter_code
_entity_poly.pdbx_strand_id
1 'polypeptide(L)'
;MRNSIRKLAMEDLTEGNLDGITMEELYYNGFSGQFQNSEPKPGQIKIACVGDSITYGHGIYNWPEENYPMVLGKLLGEGYHVQSFGVCGRCVQDDSDQPYRETERYRESLAYDADIVIFMMGTNDSKPRNWHGASAFREGLLRLLDSYLEGEKSPVIYLCLPATAFFAEGFTESVTKFDVQPKVVDVICTVIGEISREREYPLIDIHTLTGRNPLWFSADSVHPDNDGAAAIAQEVYSVLANRT
;
A
#
# COMPACT_ATOMS: atom_id res chain seq x y z
N MET A 1 -26.66 -12.09 0.27
CA MET A 1 -25.74 -11.71 1.33
C MET A 1 -24.71 -10.67 0.86
N ARG A 2 -23.98 -10.85 -0.27
CA ARG A 2 -22.98 -9.88 -0.76
C ARG A 2 -23.51 -8.44 -0.98
N ASN A 3 -24.75 -8.29 -1.51
CA ASN A 3 -25.34 -6.97 -1.74
C ASN A 3 -25.86 -6.26 -0.49
N SER A 4 -26.18 -7.00 0.59
CA SER A 4 -26.71 -6.41 1.82
C SER A 4 -25.64 -5.77 2.69
N ILE A 5 -24.43 -6.34 2.76
CA ILE A 5 -23.33 -5.78 3.54
C ILE A 5 -22.81 -4.48 2.89
N ARG A 6 -22.72 -4.45 1.56
CA ARG A 6 -22.33 -3.23 0.80
C ARG A 6 -23.40 -2.12 0.94
N LYS A 7 -24.67 -2.50 1.03
CA LYS A 7 -25.78 -1.58 1.20
C LYS A 7 -25.82 -0.99 2.63
N LEU A 8 -25.59 -1.81 3.66
CA LEU A 8 -25.49 -1.35 5.04
C LEU A 8 -24.34 -0.35 5.25
N ALA A 9 -23.14 -0.63 4.76
CA ALA A 9 -22.01 0.30 4.83
C ALA A 9 -22.25 1.63 4.11
N MET A 10 -22.97 1.62 2.98
CA MET A 10 -23.32 2.85 2.24
C MET A 10 -24.49 3.60 2.90
N GLU A 11 -25.46 2.91 3.48
CA GLU A 11 -26.61 3.52 4.18
C GLU A 11 -26.17 4.14 5.51
N ASP A 12 -25.31 3.50 6.28
CA ASP A 12 -24.71 4.06 7.51
C ASP A 12 -23.87 5.32 7.24
N LEU A 13 -23.20 5.39 6.08
CA LEU A 13 -22.43 6.55 5.67
C LEU A 13 -23.28 7.71 5.15
N THR A 14 -24.52 7.46 4.67
CA THR A 14 -25.41 8.50 4.16
C THR A 14 -26.34 9.08 5.23
N GLU A 15 -26.54 8.42 6.38
CA GLU A 15 -27.44 8.89 7.45
C GLU A 15 -26.77 9.78 8.52
N GLY A 16 -25.51 10.19 8.32
CA GLY A 16 -24.91 11.35 9.02
C GLY A 16 -24.67 11.17 10.53
N ASN A 17 -24.47 9.95 11.00
CA ASN A 17 -24.26 9.67 12.43
C ASN A 17 -22.81 9.31 12.77
N LEU A 18 -21.87 10.09 12.20
CA LEU A 18 -20.44 10.01 12.53
C LEU A 18 -20.08 11.32 13.21
N ASP A 19 -20.30 11.39 14.52
CA ASP A 19 -20.03 12.58 15.34
C ASP A 19 -18.67 13.22 15.04
N GLY A 20 -18.67 14.20 14.12
CA GLY A 20 -17.50 15.02 13.79
C GLY A 20 -16.47 14.43 12.83
N ILE A 21 -16.64 13.22 12.33
CA ILE A 21 -15.73 12.63 11.33
C ILE A 21 -16.26 12.91 9.93
N THR A 22 -15.49 13.58 9.11
CA THR A 22 -15.86 13.83 7.71
C THR A 22 -15.73 12.54 6.87
N MET A 23 -16.52 12.44 5.78
CA MET A 23 -16.38 11.34 4.81
C MET A 23 -14.95 11.28 4.24
N GLU A 24 -14.28 12.41 4.15
CA GLU A 24 -12.90 12.53 3.71
C GLU A 24 -11.93 11.91 4.72
N GLU A 25 -12.12 12.18 6.00
CA GLU A 25 -11.34 11.55 7.09
C GLU A 25 -11.57 10.05 7.17
N LEU A 26 -12.82 9.59 7.02
CA LEU A 26 -13.14 8.16 6.91
C LEU A 26 -12.50 7.49 5.70
N TYR A 27 -12.48 8.17 4.56
CA TYR A 27 -11.96 7.62 3.32
C TYR A 27 -10.42 7.62 3.28
N TYR A 28 -9.78 8.65 3.85
CA TYR A 28 -8.33 8.88 3.77
C TYR A 28 -7.56 8.44 5.02
N ASN A 29 -8.15 8.55 6.21
CA ASN A 29 -7.49 8.10 7.44
C ASN A 29 -7.70 6.61 7.72
N GLY A 30 -8.51 5.96 6.89
CA GLY A 30 -8.91 4.59 7.07
C GLY A 30 -9.74 4.41 8.34
N PHE A 31 -10.51 3.37 8.39
CA PHE A 31 -11.05 2.87 9.65
C PHE A 31 -9.88 2.30 10.48
N SER A 32 -9.00 3.15 10.99
CA SER A 32 -7.81 2.73 11.74
C SER A 32 -8.16 1.84 12.96
N GLY A 33 -9.41 1.93 13.44
CA GLY A 33 -9.93 1.05 14.48
C GLY A 33 -10.52 -0.28 14.01
N GLN A 34 -10.61 -0.54 12.70
CA GLN A 34 -11.17 -1.80 12.17
C GLN A 34 -10.11 -2.77 11.63
N PHE A 35 -8.89 -2.33 11.39
CA PHE A 35 -7.81 -3.30 11.34
C PHE A 35 -7.74 -3.95 12.71
N GLN A 36 -8.06 -5.23 12.80
CA GLN A 36 -7.77 -5.99 13.99
C GLN A 36 -6.25 -6.03 14.13
N ASN A 37 -5.70 -5.08 14.87
CA ASN A 37 -4.34 -5.13 15.35
C ASN A 37 -4.29 -6.29 16.34
N SER A 38 -4.10 -7.49 15.83
CA SER A 38 -3.79 -8.62 16.70
C SER A 38 -2.36 -8.40 17.21
N GLU A 39 -2.15 -8.65 18.50
CA GLU A 39 -0.82 -8.59 19.06
C GLU A 39 0.03 -9.78 18.54
N PRO A 40 1.31 -9.58 18.19
CA PRO A 40 2.18 -10.66 17.81
C PRO A 40 2.41 -11.61 18.98
N LYS A 41 2.36 -12.90 18.72
CA LYS A 41 2.70 -13.93 19.72
C LYS A 41 4.23 -14.00 19.90
N PRO A 42 4.71 -14.37 21.10
CA PRO A 42 6.14 -14.55 21.31
C PRO A 42 6.77 -15.51 20.30
N GLY A 43 7.85 -15.08 19.66
CA GLY A 43 8.60 -15.87 18.69
C GLY A 43 8.12 -15.76 17.25
N GLN A 44 7.05 -15.02 16.96
CA GLN A 44 6.66 -14.72 15.59
C GLN A 44 7.58 -13.68 14.96
N ILE A 45 7.88 -13.85 13.67
CA ILE A 45 8.53 -12.84 12.83
C ILE A 45 7.49 -11.77 12.47
N LYS A 46 7.76 -10.52 12.83
CA LYS A 46 6.86 -9.38 12.57
C LYS A 46 7.12 -8.78 11.20
N ILE A 47 6.10 -8.70 10.37
CA ILE A 47 6.16 -8.09 9.04
C ILE A 47 5.23 -6.88 8.99
N ALA A 48 5.79 -5.70 8.72
CA ALA A 48 5.03 -4.49 8.44
C ALA A 48 4.88 -4.28 6.93
N CYS A 49 3.64 -4.28 6.43
CA CYS A 49 3.34 -3.89 5.06
C CYS A 49 2.96 -2.40 5.03
N VAL A 50 3.89 -1.57 4.59
CA VAL A 50 3.75 -0.11 4.53
C VAL A 50 3.36 0.30 3.11
N GLY A 51 2.30 1.12 2.98
CA GLY A 51 1.82 1.47 1.66
C GLY A 51 0.66 2.45 1.63
N ASP A 52 0.09 2.57 0.45
CA ASP A 52 -1.05 3.42 0.16
C ASP A 52 -2.39 2.64 0.17
N SER A 53 -3.35 3.06 -0.67
CA SER A 53 -4.66 2.42 -0.81
C SER A 53 -4.61 0.96 -1.28
N ILE A 54 -3.57 0.57 -2.02
CA ILE A 54 -3.40 -0.81 -2.49
C ILE A 54 -3.03 -1.71 -1.31
N THR A 55 -2.14 -1.26 -0.44
CA THR A 55 -1.78 -1.97 0.80
C THR A 55 -2.94 -1.96 1.80
N TYR A 56 -3.71 -0.88 1.86
CA TYR A 56 -4.93 -0.81 2.65
C TYR A 56 -5.97 -1.85 2.19
N GLY A 57 -6.10 -2.04 0.87
CA GLY A 57 -7.10 -2.93 0.27
C GLY A 57 -8.32 -2.18 -0.25
N HIS A 58 -8.14 -0.95 -0.75
CA HIS A 58 -9.23 -0.18 -1.36
C HIS A 58 -9.83 -0.95 -2.56
N GLY A 59 -11.17 -1.05 -2.58
CA GLY A 59 -11.88 -1.77 -3.64
C GLY A 59 -12.00 -3.28 -3.44
N ILE A 60 -11.34 -3.85 -2.46
CA ILE A 60 -11.38 -5.28 -2.14
C ILE A 60 -12.63 -5.61 -1.32
N TYR A 61 -13.38 -6.62 -1.76
CA TYR A 61 -14.46 -7.16 -0.96
C TYR A 61 -13.88 -7.86 0.28
N ASN A 62 -14.44 -7.56 1.47
CA ASN A 62 -13.92 -8.05 2.74
C ASN A 62 -12.44 -7.67 2.96
N TRP A 63 -12.08 -6.42 2.63
CA TRP A 63 -10.73 -5.87 2.69
C TRP A 63 -9.98 -6.11 4.01
N PRO A 64 -10.62 -6.18 5.20
CA PRO A 64 -9.92 -6.44 6.45
C PRO A 64 -9.27 -7.82 6.51
N GLU A 65 -9.72 -8.77 5.67
CA GLU A 65 -9.23 -10.14 5.64
C GLU A 65 -8.60 -10.54 4.29
N GLU A 66 -8.92 -9.84 3.22
CA GLU A 66 -8.56 -10.19 1.84
C GLU A 66 -7.67 -9.16 1.15
N ASN A 67 -7.21 -8.11 1.85
CA ASN A 67 -6.11 -7.29 1.35
C ASN A 67 -4.81 -8.11 1.27
N TYR A 68 -3.84 -7.70 0.43
CA TYR A 68 -2.65 -8.51 0.20
C TYR A 68 -1.83 -8.79 1.48
N PRO A 69 -1.70 -7.88 2.47
CA PRO A 69 -1.01 -8.19 3.72
C PRO A 69 -1.65 -9.34 4.50
N MET A 70 -2.98 -9.36 4.58
CA MET A 70 -3.68 -10.43 5.31
C MET A 70 -3.63 -11.75 4.58
N VAL A 71 -3.71 -11.75 3.25
CA VAL A 71 -3.50 -12.96 2.42
C VAL A 71 -2.06 -13.44 2.58
N LEU A 72 -1.07 -12.55 2.57
CA LEU A 72 0.34 -12.89 2.82
C LEU A 72 0.52 -13.58 4.19
N GLY A 73 -0.12 -13.05 5.23
CA GLY A 73 -0.09 -13.67 6.56
C GLY A 73 -0.64 -15.10 6.57
N LYS A 74 -1.72 -15.36 5.84
CA LYS A 74 -2.28 -16.70 5.66
C LYS A 74 -1.32 -17.65 4.93
N LEU A 75 -0.60 -17.15 3.91
CA LEU A 75 0.40 -17.93 3.15
C LEU A 75 1.64 -18.26 3.99
N LEU A 76 2.12 -17.33 4.81
CA LEU A 76 3.30 -17.50 5.65
C LEU A 76 3.03 -18.40 6.88
N GLY A 77 1.78 -18.42 7.36
CA GLY A 77 1.37 -19.27 8.48
C GLY A 77 1.78 -18.73 9.86
N GLU A 78 1.63 -19.60 10.88
CA GLU A 78 1.67 -19.20 12.30
C GLU A 78 3.01 -18.68 12.80
N GLY A 79 4.11 -18.91 12.09
CA GLY A 79 5.43 -18.39 12.42
C GLY A 79 5.60 -16.89 12.20
N TYR A 80 4.63 -16.25 11.57
CA TYR A 80 4.69 -14.85 11.18
C TYR A 80 3.48 -14.06 11.72
N HIS A 81 3.72 -12.79 11.97
CA HIS A 81 2.66 -11.82 12.25
C HIS A 81 2.75 -10.68 11.24
N VAL A 82 1.82 -10.66 10.28
CA VAL A 82 1.78 -9.66 9.21
C VAL A 82 0.74 -8.60 9.54
N GLN A 83 1.14 -7.33 9.50
CA GLN A 83 0.26 -6.20 9.75
C GLN A 83 0.27 -5.21 8.59
N SER A 84 -0.92 -4.74 8.21
CA SER A 84 -1.08 -3.69 7.21
C SER A 84 -0.97 -2.30 7.85
N PHE A 85 -0.11 -1.46 7.29
CA PHE A 85 0.01 -0.04 7.59
C PHE A 85 -0.31 0.81 6.36
N GLY A 86 -1.18 0.30 5.49
CA GLY A 86 -1.67 1.01 4.32
C GLY A 86 -2.60 2.17 4.68
N VAL A 87 -2.48 3.30 3.99
CA VAL A 87 -3.37 4.46 4.13
C VAL A 87 -3.72 5.02 2.75
N CYS A 88 -5.01 5.12 2.45
CA CYS A 88 -5.46 5.60 1.14
C CYS A 88 -4.94 7.01 0.83
N GLY A 89 -4.56 7.23 -0.44
CA GLY A 89 -4.17 8.54 -0.96
C GLY A 89 -2.78 9.02 -0.59
N ARG A 90 -2.01 8.26 0.21
CA ARG A 90 -0.74 8.74 0.76
C ARG A 90 0.41 8.68 -0.22
N CYS A 91 1.30 9.66 -0.07
CA CYS A 91 2.49 9.87 -0.87
C CYS A 91 3.76 9.67 -0.05
N VAL A 92 4.83 9.38 -0.74
CA VAL A 92 6.19 9.30 -0.20
C VAL A 92 6.77 10.70 0.03
N GLN A 93 6.46 11.64 -0.88
CA GLN A 93 6.97 13.01 -0.83
C GLN A 93 6.33 13.81 0.31
N ASP A 94 7.15 14.43 1.15
CA ASP A 94 6.70 15.19 2.33
C ASP A 94 5.98 16.51 1.96
N ASP A 95 6.22 17.04 0.77
CA ASP A 95 5.60 18.26 0.21
C ASP A 95 4.39 17.97 -0.69
N SER A 96 3.90 16.72 -0.70
CA SER A 96 2.66 16.33 -1.37
C SER A 96 1.41 16.80 -0.61
N ASP A 97 0.24 16.66 -1.23
CA ASP A 97 -1.03 16.97 -0.57
C ASP A 97 -1.36 16.07 0.63
N GLN A 98 -0.80 14.86 0.67
CA GLN A 98 -1.07 13.86 1.71
C GLN A 98 0.17 13.01 2.04
N PRO A 99 1.16 13.54 2.76
CA PRO A 99 2.36 12.79 3.13
C PRO A 99 2.05 11.60 4.04
N TYR A 100 2.63 10.44 3.76
CA TYR A 100 2.46 9.25 4.61
C TYR A 100 3.04 9.46 6.01
N ARG A 101 4.17 10.16 6.12
CA ARG A 101 4.85 10.42 7.39
C ARG A 101 4.05 11.27 8.38
N GLU A 102 3.00 11.95 7.94
CA GLU A 102 2.10 12.72 8.80
C GLU A 102 0.99 11.87 9.42
N THR A 103 0.82 10.62 8.99
CA THR A 103 -0.26 9.74 9.43
C THR A 103 0.02 9.09 10.79
N GLU A 104 -1.04 8.74 11.52
CA GLU A 104 -0.94 7.90 12.71
C GLU A 104 -0.42 6.49 12.36
N ARG A 105 -0.85 5.94 11.22
CA ARG A 105 -0.38 4.62 10.76
C ARG A 105 1.13 4.57 10.52
N TYR A 106 1.75 5.66 10.11
CA TYR A 106 3.20 5.74 10.04
C TYR A 106 3.84 5.59 11.43
N ARG A 107 3.32 6.31 12.46
CA ARG A 107 3.83 6.22 13.83
C ARG A 107 3.62 4.82 14.40
N GLU A 108 2.45 4.23 14.17
CA GLU A 108 2.14 2.85 14.56
C GLU A 108 3.08 1.86 13.88
N SER A 109 3.42 2.05 12.59
CA SER A 109 4.32 1.16 11.85
C SER A 109 5.75 1.20 12.39
N LEU A 110 6.22 2.35 12.84
CA LEU A 110 7.51 2.48 13.52
C LEU A 110 7.48 1.79 14.90
N ALA A 111 6.42 2.05 15.68
CA ALA A 111 6.23 1.46 17.02
C ALA A 111 6.02 -0.06 16.98
N TYR A 112 5.58 -0.61 15.86
CA TYR A 112 5.42 -2.04 15.67
C TYR A 112 6.74 -2.80 15.76
N ASP A 113 7.87 -2.14 15.52
CA ASP A 113 9.21 -2.71 15.64
C ASP A 113 9.34 -4.03 14.84
N ALA A 114 9.08 -3.94 13.53
CA ALA A 114 9.05 -5.08 12.62
C ALA A 114 10.43 -5.73 12.42
N ASP A 115 10.46 -7.03 12.15
CA ASP A 115 11.65 -7.74 11.65
C ASP A 115 11.85 -7.51 10.14
N ILE A 116 10.73 -7.37 9.42
CA ILE A 116 10.70 -7.15 7.97
C ILE A 116 9.74 -6.00 7.69
N VAL A 117 10.15 -5.07 6.84
CA VAL A 117 9.28 -4.01 6.32
C VAL A 117 9.18 -4.13 4.80
N ILE A 118 7.95 -4.22 4.31
CA ILE A 118 7.63 -4.30 2.88
C ILE A 118 7.00 -2.97 2.47
N PHE A 119 7.66 -2.22 1.59
CA PHE A 119 7.18 -0.94 1.08
C PHE A 119 6.56 -1.10 -0.30
N MET A 120 5.32 -0.64 -0.46
CA MET A 120 4.66 -0.51 -1.74
C MET A 120 3.94 0.85 -1.81
N MET A 121 4.64 1.86 -2.32
CA MET A 121 4.16 3.25 -2.42
C MET A 121 4.64 3.91 -3.73
N GLY A 122 4.03 5.04 -4.06
CA GLY A 122 4.41 5.85 -5.22
C GLY A 122 3.25 6.12 -6.17
N THR A 123 2.17 5.34 -6.11
CA THR A 123 1.00 5.52 -6.97
C THR A 123 0.44 6.94 -6.86
N ASN A 124 0.27 7.46 -5.65
CA ASN A 124 -0.28 8.79 -5.42
C ASN A 124 0.71 9.93 -5.69
N ASP A 125 2.00 9.66 -5.57
CA ASP A 125 3.07 10.58 -5.94
C ASP A 125 3.03 10.92 -7.43
N SER A 126 2.51 10.03 -8.27
CA SER A 126 2.39 10.24 -9.71
C SER A 126 1.32 11.27 -10.12
N LYS A 127 0.44 11.68 -9.21
CA LYS A 127 -0.61 12.66 -9.51
C LYS A 127 0.01 14.02 -9.85
N PRO A 128 -0.55 14.79 -10.82
CA PRO A 128 0.04 16.07 -11.24
C PRO A 128 0.35 17.05 -10.10
N ARG A 129 -0.50 17.07 -9.07
CA ARG A 129 -0.34 17.94 -7.91
C ARG A 129 0.75 17.50 -6.93
N ASN A 130 1.17 16.23 -6.98
CA ASN A 130 2.13 15.62 -6.06
C ASN A 130 3.47 15.32 -6.72
N TRP A 131 3.51 15.30 -8.07
CA TRP A 131 4.72 14.96 -8.77
C TRP A 131 5.67 16.15 -8.91
N HIS A 132 6.68 16.21 -8.07
CA HIS A 132 7.74 17.25 -8.10
C HIS A 132 9.03 16.75 -8.77
N GLY A 133 8.95 15.62 -9.47
CA GLY A 133 10.06 15.04 -10.22
C GLY A 133 10.76 13.88 -9.51
N ALA A 134 11.56 13.15 -10.28
CA ALA A 134 12.24 11.93 -9.82
C ALA A 134 13.19 12.19 -8.62
N SER A 135 13.86 13.32 -8.56
CA SER A 135 14.77 13.66 -7.45
C SER A 135 14.00 13.88 -6.15
N ALA A 136 12.90 14.64 -6.19
CA ALA A 136 12.07 14.88 -5.00
C ALA A 136 11.45 13.57 -4.48
N PHE A 137 10.93 12.73 -5.39
CA PHE A 137 10.43 11.40 -5.01
C PHE A 137 11.53 10.53 -4.36
N ARG A 138 12.73 10.51 -4.97
CA ARG A 138 13.87 9.76 -4.44
C ARG A 138 14.23 10.22 -3.02
N GLU A 139 14.34 11.53 -2.80
CA GLU A 139 14.67 12.09 -1.50
C GLU A 139 13.60 11.76 -0.44
N GLY A 140 12.32 11.87 -0.79
CA GLY A 140 11.21 11.51 0.08
C GLY A 140 11.24 10.03 0.46
N LEU A 141 11.46 9.14 -0.54
CA LEU A 141 11.55 7.70 -0.29
C LEU A 141 12.74 7.34 0.61
N LEU A 142 13.91 7.92 0.36
CA LEU A 142 15.08 7.68 1.20
C LEU A 142 14.83 8.12 2.65
N ARG A 143 14.26 9.32 2.86
CA ARG A 143 13.90 9.79 4.22
C ARG A 143 12.90 8.85 4.91
N LEU A 144 11.91 8.34 4.16
CA LEU A 144 10.94 7.40 4.70
C LEU A 144 11.61 6.07 5.09
N LEU A 145 12.45 5.51 4.21
CA LEU A 145 13.17 4.26 4.47
C LEU A 145 14.15 4.40 5.65
N ASP A 146 14.92 5.49 5.68
CA ASP A 146 15.92 5.74 6.73
C ASP A 146 15.25 5.84 8.12
N SER A 147 14.02 6.37 8.22
CA SER A 147 13.30 6.46 9.49
C SER A 147 12.99 5.10 10.13
N TYR A 148 12.91 4.03 9.35
CA TYR A 148 12.75 2.66 9.89
C TYR A 148 14.07 2.05 10.36
N LEU A 149 15.20 2.67 10.05
CA LEU A 149 16.53 2.22 10.46
C LEU A 149 17.06 2.98 11.68
N GLU A 150 16.34 4.01 12.15
CA GLU A 150 16.73 4.82 13.31
C GLU A 150 16.43 4.14 14.65
N GLY A 151 15.67 3.03 14.67
CA GLY A 151 15.32 2.27 15.86
C GLY A 151 16.47 1.42 16.41
N GLU A 152 16.25 0.76 17.54
CA GLU A 152 17.20 -0.21 18.11
C GLU A 152 17.37 -1.46 17.24
N LYS A 153 16.31 -1.81 16.50
CA LYS A 153 16.24 -2.92 15.57
C LYS A 153 16.32 -2.41 14.15
N SER A 154 17.16 -3.01 13.34
CA SER A 154 17.24 -2.73 11.90
C SER A 154 16.45 -3.80 11.14
N PRO A 155 15.25 -3.51 10.64
CA PRO A 155 14.46 -4.47 9.88
C PRO A 155 15.11 -4.76 8.53
N VAL A 156 14.80 -5.94 7.97
CA VAL A 156 15.07 -6.20 6.56
C VAL A 156 14.03 -5.46 5.72
N ILE A 157 14.48 -4.56 4.86
CA ILE A 157 13.62 -3.77 3.99
C ILE A 157 13.45 -4.46 2.64
N TYR A 158 12.22 -4.64 2.21
CA TYR A 158 11.84 -5.06 0.86
C TYR A 158 11.13 -3.90 0.14
N LEU A 159 11.52 -3.63 -1.09
CA LEU A 159 10.87 -2.62 -1.94
C LEU A 159 10.00 -3.30 -2.98
N CYS A 160 8.73 -2.93 -3.06
CA CYS A 160 7.87 -3.30 -4.17
C CYS A 160 7.83 -2.18 -5.19
N LEU A 161 7.92 -2.50 -6.48
CA LEU A 161 7.46 -1.59 -7.50
C LEU A 161 5.94 -1.45 -7.37
N PRO A 162 5.36 -0.24 -7.39
CA PRO A 162 3.91 -0.05 -7.27
C PRO A 162 3.17 -0.77 -8.40
N ALA A 163 1.94 -1.20 -8.12
CA ALA A 163 1.10 -1.82 -9.14
C ALA A 163 0.92 -0.91 -10.35
N THR A 164 0.78 -1.51 -11.53
CA THR A 164 0.51 -0.77 -12.75
C THR A 164 -0.84 -0.05 -12.65
N ALA A 165 -0.93 1.17 -13.16
CA ALA A 165 -2.20 1.85 -13.38
C ALA A 165 -2.54 1.82 -14.87
N PHE A 166 -3.81 1.61 -15.19
CA PHE A 166 -4.31 1.55 -16.56
C PHE A 166 -5.16 2.77 -16.89
N PHE A 167 -5.21 3.13 -18.16
CA PHE A 167 -6.17 4.14 -18.63
C PHE A 167 -7.58 3.55 -18.60
N ALA A 168 -8.45 4.15 -17.80
CA ALA A 168 -9.87 3.79 -17.80
C ALA A 168 -10.58 4.36 -19.03
N GLU A 169 -11.68 3.71 -19.44
CA GLU A 169 -12.50 4.20 -20.55
C GLU A 169 -12.99 5.65 -20.28
N GLY A 170 -12.86 6.51 -21.28
CA GLY A 170 -13.24 7.93 -21.18
C GLY A 170 -12.19 8.86 -20.54
N PHE A 171 -11.04 8.32 -20.09
CA PHE A 171 -9.91 9.13 -19.62
C PHE A 171 -8.87 9.33 -20.74
N THR A 172 -8.13 10.44 -20.63
CA THR A 172 -7.05 10.74 -21.57
C THR A 172 -5.83 9.86 -21.29
N GLU A 173 -4.94 9.75 -22.26
CA GLU A 173 -3.67 9.01 -22.08
C GLU A 173 -2.72 9.60 -21.01
N SER A 174 -3.04 10.75 -20.42
CA SER A 174 -2.18 11.41 -19.44
C SER A 174 -2.47 10.98 -18.00
N VAL A 175 -3.74 10.72 -17.66
CA VAL A 175 -4.17 10.43 -16.28
C VAL A 175 -5.24 9.33 -16.23
N THR A 176 -5.38 8.71 -15.05
CA THR A 176 -6.44 7.75 -14.74
C THR A 176 -7.58 8.42 -13.95
N LYS A 177 -8.56 7.64 -13.49
CA LYS A 177 -9.71 8.12 -12.72
C LYS A 177 -9.34 8.92 -11.46
N PHE A 178 -8.19 8.63 -10.81
CA PHE A 178 -7.71 9.32 -9.61
C PHE A 178 -6.55 10.26 -9.91
N ASP A 179 -6.45 10.78 -11.13
CA ASP A 179 -5.33 11.62 -11.60
C ASP A 179 -3.96 10.92 -11.54
N VAL A 180 -3.93 9.60 -11.37
CA VAL A 180 -2.70 8.81 -11.43
C VAL A 180 -2.15 8.86 -12.85
N GLN A 181 -0.87 9.16 -12.99
CA GLN A 181 -0.18 9.22 -14.27
C GLN A 181 0.64 7.94 -14.52
N PRO A 182 0.17 6.98 -15.35
CA PRO A 182 0.88 5.72 -15.57
C PRO A 182 2.33 5.91 -16.00
N LYS A 183 2.63 6.86 -16.88
CA LYS A 183 4.00 7.15 -17.31
C LYS A 183 4.90 7.68 -16.19
N VAL A 184 4.32 8.37 -15.21
CA VAL A 184 5.07 8.81 -14.02
C VAL A 184 5.29 7.63 -13.06
N VAL A 185 4.32 6.70 -12.96
CA VAL A 185 4.52 5.44 -12.23
C VAL A 185 5.71 4.66 -12.80
N ASP A 186 5.89 4.61 -14.12
CA ASP A 186 7.07 3.97 -14.75
C ASP A 186 8.38 4.65 -14.31
N VAL A 187 8.41 5.99 -14.21
CA VAL A 187 9.58 6.73 -13.69
C VAL A 187 9.82 6.40 -12.22
N ILE A 188 8.76 6.35 -11.42
CA ILE A 188 8.82 5.96 -10.01
C ILE A 188 9.40 4.55 -9.85
N CYS A 189 8.95 3.59 -10.66
CA CYS A 189 9.51 2.24 -10.69
C CYS A 189 11.01 2.24 -10.96
N THR A 190 11.46 3.08 -11.89
CA THR A 190 12.89 3.24 -12.19
C THR A 190 13.66 3.73 -10.96
N VAL A 191 13.18 4.77 -10.29
CA VAL A 191 13.80 5.34 -9.07
C VAL A 191 13.86 4.31 -7.94
N ILE A 192 12.76 3.58 -7.70
CA ILE A 192 12.72 2.51 -6.68
C ILE A 192 13.75 1.42 -7.01
N GLY A 193 13.84 1.00 -8.28
CA GLY A 193 14.82 0.01 -8.72
C GLY A 193 16.29 0.48 -8.58
N GLU A 194 16.57 1.78 -8.72
CA GLU A 194 17.88 2.37 -8.44
C GLU A 194 18.21 2.31 -6.96
N ILE A 195 17.28 2.75 -6.08
CA ILE A 195 17.46 2.70 -4.62
C ILE A 195 17.65 1.27 -4.14
N SER A 196 16.85 0.32 -4.67
CA SER A 196 16.99 -1.11 -4.36
C SER A 196 18.42 -1.61 -4.63
N ARG A 197 18.99 -1.28 -5.79
CA ARG A 197 20.37 -1.68 -6.15
C ARG A 197 21.43 -0.98 -5.29
N GLU A 198 21.27 0.30 -5.01
CA GLU A 198 22.23 1.08 -4.23
C GLU A 198 22.27 0.69 -2.75
N ARG A 199 21.12 0.36 -2.19
CA ARG A 199 20.96 -0.02 -0.79
C ARG A 199 20.95 -1.55 -0.58
N GLU A 200 21.07 -2.34 -1.66
CA GLU A 200 20.99 -3.81 -1.65
C GLU A 200 19.69 -4.34 -1.06
N TYR A 201 18.59 -3.56 -1.18
CA TYR A 201 17.27 -3.98 -0.76
C TYR A 201 16.64 -4.94 -1.78
N PRO A 202 16.07 -6.08 -1.35
CA PRO A 202 15.31 -6.94 -2.24
C PRO A 202 14.19 -6.18 -2.95
N LEU A 203 14.07 -6.37 -4.26
CA LEU A 203 13.03 -5.79 -5.09
C LEU A 203 11.98 -6.83 -5.44
N ILE A 204 10.71 -6.45 -5.34
CA ILE A 204 9.54 -7.25 -5.72
C ILE A 204 8.83 -6.52 -6.86
N ASP A 205 8.77 -7.13 -8.04
CA ASP A 205 8.24 -6.49 -9.26
C ASP A 205 6.73 -6.69 -9.39
N ILE A 206 5.97 -5.99 -8.56
CA ILE A 206 4.50 -5.97 -8.63
C ILE A 206 4.02 -5.24 -9.88
N HIS A 207 4.80 -4.27 -10.38
CA HIS A 207 4.47 -3.50 -11.56
C HIS A 207 4.31 -4.39 -12.81
N THR A 208 5.34 -5.17 -13.12
CA THR A 208 5.29 -6.10 -14.26
C THR A 208 4.25 -7.20 -14.07
N LEU A 209 4.12 -7.74 -12.85
CA LEU A 209 3.12 -8.76 -12.53
C LEU A 209 1.71 -8.27 -12.85
N THR A 210 1.34 -7.10 -12.33
CA THR A 210 -0.01 -6.54 -12.50
C THR A 210 -0.24 -5.98 -13.90
N GLY A 211 0.80 -5.45 -14.55
CA GLY A 211 0.74 -4.94 -15.93
C GLY A 211 0.34 -5.97 -16.98
N ARG A 212 0.52 -7.25 -16.68
CA ARG A 212 0.11 -8.36 -17.56
C ARG A 212 -1.35 -8.79 -17.37
N ASN A 213 -2.01 -8.30 -16.34
CA ASN A 213 -3.31 -8.79 -15.90
C ASN A 213 -4.29 -7.65 -15.59
N PRO A 214 -4.73 -6.89 -16.60
CA PRO A 214 -5.65 -5.75 -16.38
C PRO A 214 -7.01 -6.17 -15.81
N LEU A 215 -7.39 -7.44 -15.90
CA LEU A 215 -8.61 -7.99 -15.32
C LEU A 215 -8.57 -8.12 -13.80
N TRP A 216 -7.41 -7.98 -13.18
CA TRP A 216 -7.25 -7.96 -11.72
C TRP A 216 -7.53 -6.59 -11.09
N PHE A 217 -8.03 -5.64 -11.88
CA PHE A 217 -8.29 -4.30 -11.40
C PHE A 217 -9.78 -3.99 -11.32
N SER A 218 -10.16 -3.22 -10.34
CA SER A 218 -11.50 -2.65 -10.24
C SER A 218 -11.79 -1.73 -11.42
N ALA A 219 -13.04 -1.31 -11.57
CA ALA A 219 -13.45 -0.42 -12.65
C ALA A 219 -12.75 0.96 -12.67
N ASP A 220 -11.98 1.27 -11.63
CA ASP A 220 -11.18 2.50 -11.57
C ASP A 220 -9.80 2.37 -12.25
N SER A 221 -9.39 1.15 -12.60
CA SER A 221 -8.12 0.84 -13.29
C SER A 221 -6.85 1.21 -12.53
N VAL A 222 -6.95 1.45 -11.22
CA VAL A 222 -5.84 1.77 -10.30
C VAL A 222 -5.75 0.76 -9.17
N HIS A 223 -6.88 0.35 -8.61
CA HIS A 223 -6.92 -0.53 -7.46
C HIS A 223 -7.15 -1.98 -7.87
N PRO A 224 -6.26 -2.90 -7.49
CA PRO A 224 -6.48 -4.33 -7.66
C PRO A 224 -7.75 -4.79 -6.95
N ASP A 225 -8.44 -5.76 -7.53
CA ASP A 225 -9.51 -6.50 -6.88
C ASP A 225 -8.98 -7.64 -5.99
N ASN A 226 -9.85 -8.54 -5.52
CA ASN A 226 -9.46 -9.67 -4.67
C ASN A 226 -8.46 -10.61 -5.36
N ASP A 227 -8.61 -10.87 -6.67
CA ASP A 227 -7.70 -11.73 -7.42
C ASP A 227 -6.33 -11.06 -7.57
N GLY A 228 -6.31 -9.74 -7.84
CA GLY A 228 -5.10 -8.94 -7.89
C GLY A 228 -4.38 -8.87 -6.55
N ALA A 229 -5.11 -8.67 -5.45
CA ALA A 229 -4.53 -8.69 -4.10
C ALA A 229 -3.93 -10.05 -3.74
N ALA A 230 -4.60 -11.14 -4.09
CA ALA A 230 -4.09 -12.49 -3.88
C ALA A 230 -2.82 -12.76 -4.70
N ALA A 231 -2.77 -12.29 -5.96
CA ALA A 231 -1.60 -12.40 -6.81
C ALA A 231 -0.40 -11.60 -6.27
N ILE A 232 -0.64 -10.37 -5.77
CA ILE A 232 0.39 -9.56 -5.10
C ILE A 232 0.93 -10.30 -3.86
N ALA A 233 0.05 -10.83 -3.01
CA ALA A 233 0.45 -11.59 -1.83
C ALA A 233 1.30 -12.82 -2.19
N GLN A 234 0.94 -13.53 -3.25
CA GLN A 234 1.68 -14.72 -3.72
C GLN A 234 3.08 -14.35 -4.24
N GLU A 235 3.22 -13.21 -4.95
CA GLU A 235 4.52 -12.74 -5.42
C GLU A 235 5.42 -12.34 -4.25
N VAL A 236 4.89 -11.58 -3.29
CA VAL A 236 5.60 -11.21 -2.06
C VAL A 236 6.03 -12.46 -1.30
N TYR A 237 5.14 -13.42 -1.11
CA TYR A 237 5.44 -14.70 -0.46
C TYR A 237 6.58 -15.43 -1.17
N SER A 238 6.54 -15.50 -2.51
CA SER A 238 7.56 -16.20 -3.30
C SER A 238 8.96 -15.62 -3.10
N VAL A 239 9.07 -14.29 -3.03
CA VAL A 239 10.36 -13.61 -2.81
C VAL A 239 10.85 -13.81 -1.38
N LEU A 240 9.97 -13.76 -0.38
CA LEU A 240 10.33 -14.02 1.03
C LEU A 240 10.80 -15.47 1.24
N ALA A 241 10.06 -16.44 0.71
CA ALA A 241 10.36 -17.88 0.87
C ALA A 241 11.68 -18.32 0.19
N ASN A 242 12.11 -17.63 -0.86
CA ASN A 242 13.38 -17.95 -1.55
C ASN A 242 14.62 -17.39 -0.83
N ARG A 243 14.46 -16.66 0.27
CA ARG A 243 15.56 -16.06 1.04
C ARG A 243 15.69 -16.58 2.47
N THR A 244 14.73 -17.40 2.89
CA THR A 244 14.77 -18.15 4.15
C THR A 244 15.31 -19.56 3.91
#